data_ce7d8afdd8d16cd0a4bc308dc4232c15
#
_entry.id   ce7d8afdd8d16cd0a4bc308dc4232c15
#
_cell.length_a   1.000
_cell.length_b   1.000
_cell.length_c   1.000
_cell.angle_alpha   90.00
_cell.angle_beta   90.00
_cell.angle_gamma   90.00
#
_symmetry.space_group_name_H-M   'P 1'
#
loop_
_entity.id
_entity.type
_entity.pdbx_description
1 polymer ?
#
loop_
_entity_poly.entity_id
_entity_poly.type
_entity_poly.pdbx_seq_one_letter_code
_entity_poly.pdbx_strand_id
1 'polypeptide(L)'
;MAMTMTGEVQLPATREVVFAKLNDPEVLKACIPGCETLVMSSPTEFSAVAAVKIGPVKARFKGNVHLTDLDPPNGYKISGEGDGGVAGFAKGGASVTLTEKDGGTLLTYNVEAQIGGKLAQLGQRLVNGAAKKTADDFFKNFAANVSGTPAA
;
A
#
# COMPACT_ATOMS: atom_id res chain seq x y z
N MET A 1 15.23 4.97 11.20
CA MET A 1 15.09 6.00 10.15
C MET A 1 13.62 6.26 9.91
N ALA A 2 13.20 7.49 10.03
CA ALA A 2 11.82 7.88 9.77
C ALA A 2 11.65 8.22 8.29
N MET A 3 10.48 7.84 7.74
CA MET A 3 10.12 8.15 6.36
C MET A 3 8.69 8.66 6.33
N THR A 4 8.45 9.73 5.56
CA THR A 4 7.10 10.21 5.30
C THR A 4 6.90 10.36 3.80
N MET A 5 5.67 10.09 3.35
CA MET A 5 5.34 10.19 1.94
C MET A 5 3.87 10.59 1.80
N THR A 6 3.59 11.52 0.90
CA THR A 6 2.22 11.91 0.58
C THR A 6 2.03 11.85 -0.92
N GLY A 7 0.79 11.60 -1.33
CA GLY A 7 0.48 11.59 -2.75
C GLY A 7 -1.01 11.60 -3.00
N GLU A 8 -1.36 11.76 -4.27
CA GLU A 8 -2.75 11.66 -4.71
C GLU A 8 -2.83 11.02 -6.09
N VAL A 9 -3.93 10.33 -6.35
CA VAL A 9 -4.16 9.60 -7.60
C VAL A 9 -5.60 9.78 -8.01
N GLN A 10 -5.83 10.13 -9.29
CA GLN A 10 -7.16 10.15 -9.87
C GLN A 10 -7.50 8.76 -10.40
N LEU A 11 -8.60 8.19 -9.93
CA LEU A 11 -9.03 6.84 -10.28
C LEU A 11 -10.33 6.86 -11.08
N PRO A 12 -10.45 6.01 -12.13
CA PRO A 12 -11.61 6.02 -13.04
C PRO A 12 -12.76 5.14 -12.53
N ALA A 13 -13.16 5.32 -11.29
CA ALA A 13 -14.24 4.54 -10.67
C ALA A 13 -14.86 5.33 -9.52
N THR A 14 -16.05 4.91 -9.08
CA THR A 14 -16.74 5.54 -7.96
C THR A 14 -16.00 5.23 -6.64
N ARG A 15 -16.26 6.06 -5.61
CA ARG A 15 -15.67 5.83 -4.29
C ARG A 15 -16.05 4.46 -3.72
N GLU A 16 -17.26 4.03 -3.94
CA GLU A 16 -17.76 2.73 -3.47
C GLU A 16 -16.97 1.58 -4.09
N VAL A 17 -16.73 1.64 -5.39
CA VAL A 17 -15.93 0.63 -6.10
C VAL A 17 -14.48 0.68 -5.63
N VAL A 18 -13.89 1.87 -5.54
CA VAL A 18 -12.52 2.05 -5.10
C VAL A 18 -12.33 1.51 -3.69
N PHE A 19 -13.23 1.87 -2.77
CA PHE A 19 -13.15 1.41 -1.38
C PHE A 19 -13.23 -0.12 -1.28
N ALA A 20 -14.19 -0.72 -1.98
CA ALA A 20 -14.36 -2.18 -1.97
C ALA A 20 -13.12 -2.89 -2.52
N LYS A 21 -12.56 -2.38 -3.61
CA LYS A 21 -11.37 -2.97 -4.23
C LYS A 21 -10.11 -2.81 -3.37
N LEU A 22 -9.96 -1.69 -2.68
CA LEU A 22 -8.83 -1.46 -1.77
C LEU A 22 -8.83 -2.42 -0.57
N ASN A 23 -9.97 -2.99 -0.26
CA ASN A 23 -10.12 -3.93 0.85
C ASN A 23 -10.33 -5.38 0.38
N ASP A 24 -10.14 -5.64 -0.91
CA ASP A 24 -10.24 -6.97 -1.50
C ASP A 24 -8.84 -7.60 -1.57
N PRO A 25 -8.59 -8.71 -0.85
CA PRO A 25 -7.27 -9.33 -0.81
C PRO A 25 -6.77 -9.79 -2.17
N GLU A 26 -7.64 -10.25 -3.05
CA GLU A 26 -7.22 -10.69 -4.39
C GLU A 26 -6.76 -9.51 -5.25
N VAL A 27 -7.45 -8.37 -5.15
CA VAL A 27 -7.06 -7.15 -5.85
C VAL A 27 -5.74 -6.63 -5.31
N LEU A 28 -5.59 -6.57 -3.99
CA LEU A 28 -4.36 -6.12 -3.36
C LEU A 28 -3.17 -6.99 -3.75
N LYS A 29 -3.35 -8.31 -3.71
CA LYS A 29 -2.28 -9.24 -4.12
C LYS A 29 -1.85 -9.00 -5.57
N ALA A 30 -2.81 -8.77 -6.45
CA ALA A 30 -2.51 -8.54 -7.87
C ALA A 30 -1.83 -7.18 -8.11
N CYS A 31 -2.11 -6.18 -7.28
CA CYS A 31 -1.62 -4.82 -7.50
C CYS A 31 -0.33 -4.50 -6.77
N ILE A 32 -0.07 -5.12 -5.62
CA ILE A 32 1.15 -4.86 -4.85
C ILE A 32 2.35 -5.52 -5.53
N PRO A 33 3.37 -4.73 -5.94
CA PRO A 33 4.55 -5.31 -6.59
C PRO A 33 5.26 -6.31 -5.68
N GLY A 34 5.58 -7.49 -6.22
CA GLY A 34 6.31 -8.53 -5.49
C GLY A 34 5.50 -9.29 -4.45
N CYS A 35 4.22 -9.03 -4.33
CA CYS A 35 3.37 -9.73 -3.36
C CYS A 35 3.21 -11.21 -3.79
N GLU A 36 3.67 -12.12 -2.94
CA GLU A 36 3.58 -13.56 -3.19
C GLU A 36 2.34 -14.17 -2.56
N THR A 37 2.02 -13.73 -1.34
CA THR A 37 0.81 -14.18 -0.63
C THR A 37 0.17 -13.00 0.08
N LEU A 38 -1.14 -13.03 0.17
CA LEU A 38 -1.89 -12.06 0.96
C LEU A 38 -3.15 -12.75 1.46
N VAL A 39 -3.28 -12.84 2.78
CA VAL A 39 -4.36 -13.54 3.46
C VAL A 39 -5.09 -12.59 4.39
N MET A 40 -6.41 -12.53 4.25
CA MET A 40 -7.26 -11.78 5.16
C MET A 40 -7.62 -12.69 6.33
N SER A 41 -7.11 -12.38 7.52
CA SER A 41 -7.40 -13.16 8.73
C SER A 41 -8.69 -12.68 9.42
N SER A 42 -9.07 -11.44 9.18
CA SER A 42 -10.35 -10.87 9.64
C SER A 42 -10.72 -9.72 8.68
N PRO A 43 -11.91 -9.12 8.77
CA PRO A 43 -12.28 -8.01 7.90
C PRO A 43 -11.34 -6.80 7.99
N THR A 44 -10.54 -6.71 9.06
CA THR A 44 -9.62 -5.59 9.28
C THR A 44 -8.17 -6.01 9.42
N GLU A 45 -7.83 -7.29 9.19
CA GLU A 45 -6.47 -7.79 9.37
C GLU A 45 -6.01 -8.60 8.18
N PHE A 46 -4.81 -8.28 7.70
CA PHE A 46 -4.17 -8.97 6.58
C PHE A 46 -2.77 -9.43 6.98
N SER A 47 -2.35 -10.56 6.43
CA SER A 47 -0.97 -11.04 6.50
C SER A 47 -0.46 -11.19 5.07
N ALA A 48 0.77 -10.74 4.82
CA ALA A 48 1.32 -10.79 3.47
C ALA A 48 2.79 -11.16 3.47
N VAL A 49 3.24 -11.74 2.37
CA VAL A 49 4.64 -11.98 2.07
C VAL A 49 4.94 -11.32 0.73
N ALA A 50 5.94 -10.47 0.70
CA ALA A 50 6.33 -9.77 -0.52
C ALA A 50 7.84 -9.84 -0.72
N ALA A 51 8.25 -10.08 -1.97
CA ALA A 51 9.64 -9.99 -2.38
C ALA A 51 9.98 -8.54 -2.67
N VAL A 52 11.01 -8.03 -2.01
CA VAL A 52 11.43 -6.63 -2.10
C VAL A 52 12.87 -6.56 -2.56
N LYS A 53 13.15 -5.69 -3.50
CA LYS A 53 14.51 -5.41 -3.97
C LYS A 53 14.74 -3.90 -3.99
N ILE A 54 15.66 -3.45 -3.16
CA ILE A 54 16.02 -2.03 -3.06
C ILE A 54 17.54 -1.94 -3.11
N GLY A 55 18.09 -1.48 -4.25
CA GLY A 55 19.54 -1.48 -4.45
C GLY A 55 20.12 -2.87 -4.28
N PRO A 56 21.14 -3.04 -3.41
CA PRO A 56 21.75 -4.36 -3.16
C PRO A 56 20.94 -5.23 -2.19
N VAL A 57 19.91 -4.69 -1.55
CA VAL A 57 19.09 -5.45 -0.61
C VAL A 57 17.97 -6.17 -1.34
N LYS A 58 17.94 -7.49 -1.20
CA LYS A 58 16.90 -8.34 -1.77
C LYS A 58 16.43 -9.31 -0.70
N ALA A 59 15.14 -9.28 -0.36
CA ALA A 59 14.61 -10.11 0.70
C ALA A 59 13.10 -10.32 0.56
N ARG A 60 12.59 -11.34 1.26
CA ARG A 60 11.17 -11.50 1.47
C ARG A 60 10.80 -10.88 2.81
N PHE A 61 9.80 -10.04 2.79
CA PHE A 61 9.24 -9.41 3.99
C PHE A 61 7.93 -10.05 4.33
N LYS A 62 7.77 -10.43 5.59
CA LYS A 62 6.51 -10.90 6.15
C LYS A 62 5.90 -9.74 6.91
N GLY A 63 4.65 -9.40 6.59
CA GLY A 63 3.98 -8.26 7.19
C GLY A 63 2.60 -8.57 7.67
N ASN A 64 2.19 -7.78 8.66
CA ASN A 64 0.83 -7.76 9.17
C ASN A 64 0.30 -6.34 9.03
N VAL A 65 -0.96 -6.23 8.61
CA VAL A 65 -1.61 -4.96 8.36
C VAL A 65 -2.95 -4.95 9.05
N HIS A 66 -3.25 -3.85 9.75
CA HIS A 66 -4.53 -3.62 10.43
C HIS A 66 -5.20 -2.39 9.83
N LEU A 67 -6.49 -2.49 9.59
CA LEU A 67 -7.31 -1.36 9.15
C LEU A 67 -8.05 -0.79 10.36
N THR A 68 -8.05 0.54 10.46
CA THR A 68 -8.74 1.26 11.53
C THR A 68 -9.49 2.45 10.94
N ASP A 69 -10.39 3.02 11.74
CA ASP A 69 -11.16 4.21 11.36
C ASP A 69 -11.84 4.04 10.00
N LEU A 70 -12.40 2.86 9.75
CA LEU A 70 -13.11 2.58 8.51
C LEU A 70 -14.37 3.45 8.42
N ASP A 71 -14.40 4.26 7.36
CA ASP A 71 -15.51 5.17 7.08
C ASP A 71 -15.88 5.06 5.59
N PRO A 72 -16.51 3.94 5.18
CA PRO A 72 -16.88 3.75 3.78
C PRO A 72 -17.92 4.77 3.29
N PRO A 73 -17.77 5.31 2.11
CA PRO A 73 -16.68 5.15 1.14
C PRO A 73 -15.64 6.27 1.23
N ASN A 74 -15.50 6.94 2.36
CA ASN A 74 -14.72 8.17 2.50
C ASN A 74 -13.24 7.94 2.79
N GLY A 75 -12.90 6.88 3.52
CA GLY A 75 -11.51 6.61 3.85
C GLY A 75 -11.30 5.65 4.99
N TYR A 76 -10.03 5.46 5.36
CA TYR A 76 -9.63 4.59 6.47
C TYR A 76 -8.16 4.81 6.79
N LYS A 77 -7.71 4.19 7.87
CA LYS A 77 -6.29 4.17 8.25
C LYS A 77 -5.74 2.77 8.20
N ILE A 78 -4.46 2.67 7.84
CA ILE A 78 -3.72 1.42 7.77
C ILE A 78 -2.58 1.53 8.76
N SER A 79 -2.36 0.50 9.57
CA SER A 79 -1.14 0.35 10.36
C SER A 79 -0.56 -1.03 10.08
N GLY A 80 0.77 -1.12 10.08
CA GLY A 80 1.39 -2.38 9.76
C GLY A 80 2.86 -2.41 10.06
N GLU A 81 3.40 -3.61 10.01
CA GLU A 81 4.82 -3.85 10.15
C GLU A 81 5.24 -5.01 9.26
N GLY A 82 6.46 -4.93 8.74
CA GLY A 82 7.04 -5.97 7.93
C GLY A 82 8.46 -6.26 8.40
N ASP A 83 8.81 -7.55 8.42
CA ASP A 83 10.11 -8.03 8.87
C ASP A 83 10.76 -8.84 7.75
N GLY A 84 11.96 -8.43 7.37
CA GLY A 84 12.78 -9.11 6.37
C GLY A 84 13.99 -9.82 6.97
N GLY A 85 14.00 -10.06 8.28
CA GLY A 85 15.12 -10.70 8.97
C GLY A 85 16.37 -9.82 8.94
N VAL A 86 17.46 -10.35 8.40
CA VAL A 86 18.72 -9.60 8.31
C VAL A 86 18.63 -8.37 7.40
N ALA A 87 17.67 -8.33 6.50
CA ALA A 87 17.48 -7.18 5.63
C ALA A 87 16.88 -5.97 6.35
N GLY A 88 16.24 -6.20 7.50
CA GLY A 88 15.69 -5.14 8.32
C GLY A 88 14.18 -5.20 8.47
N PHE A 89 13.59 -4.09 8.89
CA PHE A 89 12.17 -4.01 9.13
C PHE A 89 11.59 -2.65 8.71
N ALA A 90 10.27 -2.63 8.54
CA ALA A 90 9.51 -1.40 8.35
C ALA A 90 8.26 -1.47 9.21
N LYS A 91 7.93 -0.37 9.87
CA LYS A 91 6.75 -0.27 10.74
C LYS A 91 6.14 1.11 10.58
N GLY A 92 4.83 1.17 10.44
CA GLY A 92 4.19 2.47 10.32
C GLY A 92 2.74 2.38 9.92
N GLY A 93 2.25 3.46 9.35
CA GLY A 93 0.86 3.55 8.93
C GLY A 93 0.63 4.54 7.81
N ALA A 94 -0.59 4.51 7.33
CA ALA A 94 -1.05 5.42 6.29
C ALA A 94 -2.49 5.82 6.53
N SER A 95 -2.86 7.01 6.10
CA SER A 95 -4.25 7.43 6.01
C SER A 95 -4.63 7.55 4.55
N VAL A 96 -5.84 7.11 4.22
CA VAL A 96 -6.38 7.14 2.85
C VAL A 96 -7.70 7.89 2.88
N THR A 97 -7.85 8.86 1.98
CA THR A 97 -9.08 9.63 1.82
C THR A 97 -9.54 9.55 0.36
N LEU A 98 -10.83 9.30 0.16
CA LEU A 98 -11.46 9.22 -1.15
C LEU A 98 -12.44 10.37 -1.33
N THR A 99 -12.29 11.13 -2.40
CA THR A 99 -13.13 12.27 -2.72
C THR A 99 -13.63 12.15 -4.15
N GLU A 100 -14.89 12.45 -4.40
CA GLU A 100 -15.41 12.51 -5.78
C GLU A 100 -14.74 13.66 -6.52
N LYS A 101 -14.23 13.36 -7.71
CA LYS A 101 -13.62 14.37 -8.57
C LYS A 101 -13.64 13.92 -10.03
N ASP A 102 -14.06 14.82 -10.90
CA ASP A 102 -14.03 14.64 -12.36
C ASP A 102 -14.68 13.34 -12.84
N GLY A 103 -15.80 12.94 -12.23
CA GLY A 103 -16.52 11.72 -12.60
C GLY A 103 -15.91 10.43 -12.06
N GLY A 104 -14.86 10.53 -11.26
CA GLY A 104 -14.22 9.39 -10.63
C GLY A 104 -13.90 9.67 -9.18
N THR A 105 -12.78 9.17 -8.71
CA THR A 105 -12.33 9.31 -7.33
C THR A 105 -10.91 9.84 -7.26
N LEU A 106 -10.71 10.91 -6.47
CA LEU A 106 -9.39 11.34 -6.08
C LEU A 106 -9.02 10.63 -4.77
N LEU A 107 -7.98 9.81 -4.82
CA LEU A 107 -7.42 9.16 -3.64
C LEU A 107 -6.25 9.97 -3.15
N THR A 108 -6.27 10.35 -1.87
CA THR A 108 -5.18 11.07 -1.21
C THR A 108 -4.62 10.18 -0.10
N TYR A 109 -3.31 10.09 0.00
CA TYR A 109 -2.69 9.26 1.05
C TYR A 109 -1.52 9.97 1.73
N ASN A 110 -1.33 9.62 3.00
CA ASN A 110 -0.20 10.06 3.82
C ASN A 110 0.39 8.82 4.48
N VAL A 111 1.71 8.65 4.37
CA VAL A 111 2.43 7.51 4.93
C VAL A 111 3.48 8.01 5.92
N GLU A 112 3.56 7.33 7.07
CA GLU A 112 4.64 7.52 8.05
C GLU A 112 5.18 6.15 8.41
N ALA A 113 6.49 5.99 8.36
CA ALA A 113 7.13 4.71 8.64
C ALA A 113 8.47 4.87 9.34
N GLN A 114 8.82 3.86 10.14
CA GLN A 114 10.13 3.68 10.74
C GLN A 114 10.81 2.52 10.02
N ILE A 115 12.04 2.75 9.56
CA ILE A 115 12.80 1.77 8.81
C ILE A 115 14.06 1.44 9.60
N GLY A 116 14.39 0.15 9.73
CA GLY A 116 15.55 -0.29 10.47
C GLY A 116 16.35 -1.37 9.74
N GLY A 117 17.51 -1.71 10.30
CA GLY A 117 18.39 -2.73 9.74
C GLY A 117 19.10 -2.29 8.47
N LYS A 118 19.40 -3.26 7.59
CA LYS A 118 20.10 -2.99 6.33
C LYS A 118 19.36 -2.03 5.42
N LEU A 119 18.04 -2.06 5.43
CA LEU A 119 17.22 -1.11 4.66
C LEU A 119 17.56 0.33 5.03
N ALA A 120 17.65 0.62 6.33
CA ALA A 120 17.96 1.97 6.81
C ALA A 120 19.36 2.41 6.38
N GLN A 121 20.30 1.47 6.28
CA GLN A 121 21.68 1.75 5.87
C GLN A 121 21.79 2.18 4.42
N LEU A 122 20.76 1.91 3.59
CA LEU A 122 20.74 2.36 2.20
C LEU A 122 20.61 3.88 2.07
N GLY A 123 20.15 4.55 3.13
CA GLY A 123 19.99 6.00 3.17
C GLY A 123 18.60 6.47 2.77
N GLN A 124 18.26 7.66 3.25
CA GLN A 124 16.96 8.28 3.07
C GLN A 124 16.55 8.38 1.60
N ARG A 125 17.47 8.80 0.76
CA ARG A 125 17.19 9.04 -0.66
C ARG A 125 16.80 7.76 -1.39
N LEU A 126 17.53 6.67 -1.17
CA LEU A 126 17.24 5.40 -1.84
C LEU A 126 15.95 4.78 -1.32
N VAL A 127 15.73 4.83 -0.01
CA VAL A 127 14.50 4.30 0.60
C VAL A 127 13.28 5.09 0.14
N ASN A 128 13.34 6.42 0.14
CA ASN A 128 12.23 7.26 -0.33
C ASN A 128 11.92 7.00 -1.81
N GLY A 129 12.95 6.87 -2.64
CA GLY A 129 12.78 6.58 -4.06
C GLY A 129 12.09 5.23 -4.30
N ALA A 130 12.48 4.21 -3.54
CA ALA A 130 11.88 2.88 -3.63
C ALA A 130 10.42 2.89 -3.16
N ALA A 131 10.13 3.59 -2.07
CA ALA A 131 8.76 3.71 -1.55
C ALA A 131 7.85 4.41 -2.56
N LYS A 132 8.32 5.49 -3.16
CA LYS A 132 7.56 6.21 -4.18
C LYS A 132 7.30 5.34 -5.41
N LYS A 133 8.32 4.63 -5.89
CA LYS A 133 8.16 3.72 -7.03
C LYS A 133 7.15 2.62 -6.73
N THR A 134 7.21 2.05 -5.53
CA THR A 134 6.25 1.01 -5.11
C THR A 134 4.82 1.55 -5.10
N ALA A 135 4.62 2.75 -4.56
CA ALA A 135 3.31 3.38 -4.54
C ALA A 135 2.81 3.68 -5.97
N ASP A 136 3.68 4.23 -6.82
CA ASP A 136 3.33 4.54 -8.20
C ASP A 136 2.96 3.26 -8.98
N ASP A 137 3.70 2.19 -8.82
CA ASP A 137 3.43 0.89 -9.47
C ASP A 137 2.12 0.29 -8.95
N PHE A 138 1.90 0.36 -7.63
CA PHE A 138 0.65 -0.12 -7.02
C PHE A 138 -0.56 0.61 -7.62
N PHE A 139 -0.53 1.93 -7.66
CA PHE A 139 -1.67 2.70 -8.14
C PHE A 139 -1.86 2.60 -9.65
N LYS A 140 -0.79 2.39 -10.40
CA LYS A 140 -0.89 2.08 -11.82
C LYS A 140 -1.65 0.76 -12.04
N ASN A 141 -1.27 -0.27 -11.30
CA ASN A 141 -1.93 -1.57 -11.36
C ASN A 141 -3.37 -1.47 -10.86
N PHE A 142 -3.60 -0.73 -9.80
CA PHE A 142 -4.91 -0.55 -9.20
C PHE A 142 -5.84 0.21 -10.14
N ALA A 143 -5.37 1.28 -10.76
CA ALA A 143 -6.17 2.05 -11.74
C ALA A 143 -6.59 1.17 -12.92
N ALA A 144 -5.68 0.32 -13.42
CA ALA A 144 -6.01 -0.62 -14.48
C ALA A 144 -7.05 -1.65 -14.02
N ASN A 145 -6.96 -2.11 -12.78
CA ASN A 145 -7.91 -3.07 -12.22
C ASN A 145 -9.32 -2.48 -12.12
N VAL A 146 -9.46 -1.27 -11.57
CA VAL A 146 -10.77 -0.64 -11.39
C VAL A 146 -11.37 -0.18 -12.71
N SER A 147 -10.56 0.22 -13.69
CA SER A 147 -11.05 0.60 -15.01
C SER A 147 -11.54 -0.59 -15.82
N GLY A 148 -10.99 -1.78 -15.55
CA GLY A 148 -11.44 -3.01 -16.18
C GLY A 148 -12.67 -3.62 -15.52
N THR A 149 -13.20 -3.03 -14.46
CA THR A 149 -14.40 -3.52 -13.78
C THR A 149 -15.61 -3.11 -14.59
N PRO A 150 -16.46 -4.07 -15.02
CA PRO A 150 -17.69 -3.72 -15.71
C PRO A 150 -18.55 -2.81 -14.84
N ALA A 151 -19.18 -1.81 -15.46
CA ALA A 151 -20.20 -1.01 -14.79
C ALA A 151 -21.35 -1.96 -14.45
N ALA A 152 -21.43 -2.32 -13.20
CA ALA A 152 -22.48 -3.22 -12.75
C ALA A 152 -23.75 -2.46 -12.46
#